data_4501e8ab089411bddbcbb4c63caccd93
#
_entry.id   4501e8ab089411bddbcbb4c63caccd93
#
_cell.length_a   1.000
_cell.length_b   1.000
_cell.length_c   1.000
_cell.angle_alpha   90.00
_cell.angle_beta   90.00
_cell.angle_gamma   90.00
#
_symmetry.space_group_name_H-M   'P 1'
#
loop_
_entity.id
_entity.type
_entity.pdbx_description
1 polymer ?
#
loop_
_entity_poly.entity_id
_entity_poly.type
_entity_poly.pdbx_seq_one_letter_code
_entity_poly.pdbx_strand_id
1 'polypeptide(L)'
;MSLSLLLLLTLSLLSTNPLSLSSTANPPDRFIKSIPPHQSLRHSKPQEYIELTHPLPSDHLIPSFSLQILHHYFADTIGRPPISAPYSPPSACPPPWSSVVLHLQASSYGDQYDRIAAIWLAGAEILRTSTAEPTPDGVFWNVRKDVTRYVSLLQRSNLTLTVMLENVVNDVFTGVYDVRLTLLYYKSNPVRVLSSADHHHNKLSRKLGLLKDYRCVDSKLGFESEKFRDNTVIVHEEKQRNSLNLYETPADLIIPISNVVENEGFWFRIESESGVRSKGVKIPPNTYKAVLEIYVSFHGNDEFWYSNPPDSYIRMNNLTTGRGHGAYREVFATIDGSFVGSVIPFPIIFTGGINPLFWEPVVAIGAFNVPSYDFDLTPFLGLVLDCKTHLFGLGVADSIPFWLVDANLHLWLSHGSSAINAKSVHTHTPSLSIKRSSVFDQLDGSFEIRAKRTSRFLGWVKSNEGNLTTHVLHHLNFKNSIRFERNGTYKLVRQKVKTKTEVKVESEMGLLIGRVRIKRRYPLRVITSTLPGSRSNVYKMVTNVSHSLTEKLSCGCFSRSLRNSQDSRGWMVVKDHDVLSGSANTDQSFSYMDEFGCYSRVVSATDGKLVSDNMTFSCPSSF
;
A
#
# COMPACT_ATOMS: atom_id res chain seq x y z
N MET A 1 -31.02 21.53 4.18
CA MET A 1 -30.56 20.28 3.55
C MET A 1 -31.43 19.17 4.07
N SER A 2 -32.08 18.46 3.20
CA SER A 2 -33.31 17.71 3.50
C SER A 2 -33.05 16.36 4.17
N LEU A 3 -33.95 15.98 5.05
CA LEU A 3 -34.08 14.68 5.74
C LEU A 3 -33.97 13.45 4.81
N SER A 4 -34.14 13.63 3.51
CA SER A 4 -34.07 12.57 2.50
C SER A 4 -32.67 11.98 2.27
N LEU A 5 -31.59 12.72 2.56
CA LEU A 5 -30.22 12.23 2.37
C LEU A 5 -29.76 11.36 3.55
N LEU A 6 -30.31 11.60 4.73
CA LEU A 6 -30.03 10.78 5.92
C LEU A 6 -30.71 9.41 5.83
N LEU A 7 -31.91 9.36 5.21
CA LEU A 7 -32.67 8.11 5.04
C LEU A 7 -32.01 7.16 4.02
N LEU A 8 -31.34 7.70 2.99
CA LEU A 8 -30.65 6.88 1.98
C LEU A 8 -29.36 6.24 2.52
N LEU A 9 -28.68 6.89 3.47
CA LEU A 9 -27.49 6.34 4.13
C LEU A 9 -27.83 5.27 5.17
N THR A 10 -28.99 5.39 5.82
CA THR A 10 -29.46 4.38 6.79
C THR A 10 -30.09 3.15 6.11
N LEU A 11 -30.70 3.31 4.95
CA LEU A 11 -31.31 2.19 4.19
C LEU A 11 -30.26 1.27 3.54
N SER A 12 -29.05 1.74 3.28
CA SER A 12 -27.97 0.87 2.76
C SER A 12 -27.36 -0.04 3.84
N LEU A 13 -27.62 0.24 5.12
CA LEU A 13 -27.16 -0.54 6.26
C LEU A 13 -28.22 -1.50 6.82
N LEU A 14 -29.51 -1.31 6.44
CA LEU A 14 -30.64 -2.06 6.98
C LEU A 14 -31.34 -3.00 5.98
N SER A 15 -30.82 -3.16 4.75
CA SER A 15 -31.34 -4.19 3.85
C SER A 15 -30.77 -5.58 4.18
N THR A 16 -30.94 -6.03 5.42
CA THR A 16 -30.86 -7.44 5.76
C THR A 16 -32.21 -8.07 5.50
N ASN A 17 -32.61 -8.21 4.24
CA ASN A 17 -33.62 -9.20 3.90
C ASN A 17 -33.00 -10.57 4.14
N PRO A 18 -33.66 -11.48 4.87
CA PRO A 18 -33.19 -12.84 5.03
C PRO A 18 -33.14 -13.49 3.64
N LEU A 19 -31.93 -13.59 3.10
CA LEU A 19 -31.67 -14.26 1.83
C LEU A 19 -32.11 -15.72 1.96
N SER A 20 -33.16 -16.10 1.26
CA SER A 20 -33.51 -17.50 1.08
C SER A 20 -32.32 -18.22 0.45
N LEU A 21 -31.88 -19.29 1.05
CA LEU A 21 -30.70 -20.12 0.68
C LEU A 21 -30.73 -20.74 -0.73
N SER A 22 -31.66 -20.34 -1.60
CA SER A 22 -31.77 -20.86 -2.96
C SER A 22 -30.80 -20.26 -3.97
N SER A 23 -29.95 -19.27 -3.57
CA SER A 23 -29.00 -18.61 -4.48
C SER A 23 -27.59 -18.49 -3.90
N THR A 24 -27.03 -19.56 -3.33
CA THR A 24 -25.74 -19.57 -2.64
C THR A 24 -24.51 -19.66 -3.54
N ALA A 25 -24.60 -19.25 -4.80
CA ALA A 25 -23.46 -19.29 -5.72
C ALA A 25 -22.28 -18.39 -5.29
N ASN A 26 -22.54 -17.36 -4.48
CA ASN A 26 -21.52 -16.47 -3.94
C ASN A 26 -21.83 -16.16 -2.47
N PRO A 27 -21.38 -17.01 -1.51
CA PRO A 27 -21.47 -16.64 -0.10
C PRO A 27 -20.71 -15.32 0.15
N PRO A 28 -21.11 -14.53 1.12
CA PRO A 28 -20.39 -13.32 1.49
C PRO A 28 -18.94 -13.69 1.83
N ASP A 29 -17.99 -12.82 1.46
CA ASP A 29 -16.57 -13.03 1.76
C ASP A 29 -16.15 -12.25 3.05
N ARG A 30 -17.11 -11.78 3.85
CA ARG A 30 -16.91 -11.03 5.09
C ARG A 30 -17.72 -11.62 6.23
N PHE A 31 -17.06 -11.91 7.35
CA PHE A 31 -17.61 -12.64 8.47
C PHE A 31 -17.20 -12.03 9.79
N ILE A 32 -18.00 -12.20 10.85
CA ILE A 32 -17.73 -11.80 12.23
C ILE A 32 -17.38 -13.02 13.08
N LYS A 33 -16.39 -12.89 13.95
CA LYS A 33 -16.04 -13.85 14.99
C LYS A 33 -16.67 -13.46 16.31
N SER A 34 -17.97 -13.64 16.45
CA SER A 34 -18.69 -13.31 17.69
C SER A 34 -18.47 -14.34 18.81
N ILE A 35 -18.03 -15.55 18.49
CA ILE A 35 -17.84 -16.64 19.47
C ILE A 35 -16.51 -17.34 19.20
N PRO A 36 -15.62 -17.45 20.21
CA PRO A 36 -14.40 -18.24 20.06
C PRO A 36 -14.76 -19.70 19.77
N PRO A 37 -14.20 -20.34 18.72
CA PRO A 37 -14.59 -21.69 18.30
C PRO A 37 -14.38 -22.78 19.34
N HIS A 38 -13.53 -22.59 20.33
CA HIS A 38 -13.34 -23.49 21.47
C HIS A 38 -13.01 -22.70 22.72
N GLN A 39 -13.94 -22.72 23.68
CA GLN A 39 -13.71 -22.33 25.07
C GLN A 39 -12.84 -23.36 25.80
N SER A 40 -11.60 -23.48 25.46
CA SER A 40 -10.64 -24.10 26.35
C SER A 40 -9.57 -23.08 26.67
N LEU A 41 -9.68 -22.52 27.86
CA LEU A 41 -8.74 -21.55 28.44
C LEU A 41 -8.88 -20.12 27.89
N ARG A 42 -9.73 -19.31 28.51
CA ARG A 42 -9.70 -17.85 28.41
C ARG A 42 -8.27 -17.39 28.67
N HIS A 43 -7.57 -16.95 27.67
CA HIS A 43 -6.36 -16.19 27.85
C HIS A 43 -6.78 -14.83 28.38
N SER A 44 -6.50 -14.54 29.64
CA SER A 44 -6.83 -13.27 30.31
C SER A 44 -6.04 -12.05 29.77
N LYS A 45 -5.35 -12.16 28.65
CA LYS A 45 -4.49 -11.10 28.09
C LYS A 45 -4.78 -10.88 26.61
N PRO A 46 -4.83 -9.61 26.16
CA PRO A 46 -4.95 -9.27 24.74
C PRO A 46 -3.84 -9.91 23.90
N GLN A 47 -4.20 -10.31 22.69
CA GLN A 47 -3.28 -10.92 21.74
C GLN A 47 -2.63 -9.88 20.81
N GLU A 48 -1.33 -9.97 20.60
CA GLU A 48 -0.63 -9.17 19.59
C GLU A 48 -0.91 -9.71 18.19
N TYR A 49 -1.29 -8.80 17.26
CA TYR A 49 -1.41 -9.09 15.84
C TYR A 49 -0.23 -8.46 15.10
N ILE A 50 0.39 -9.20 14.20
CA ILE A 50 1.61 -8.82 13.50
C ILE A 50 1.47 -8.86 11.99
N GLU A 51 2.03 -7.86 11.32
CA GLU A 51 2.33 -7.89 9.89
C GLU A 51 3.84 -8.11 9.67
N LEU A 52 4.19 -9.04 8.76
CA LEU A 52 5.58 -9.24 8.41
C LEU A 52 6.05 -8.16 7.44
N THR A 53 6.96 -7.32 7.93
CA THR A 53 7.60 -6.23 7.19
C THR A 53 9.12 -6.31 7.33
N HIS A 54 9.84 -5.57 6.51
CA HIS A 54 11.27 -5.36 6.71
C HIS A 54 11.48 -4.45 7.93
N PRO A 55 12.36 -4.82 8.88
CA PRO A 55 12.71 -3.95 9.98
C PRO A 55 13.26 -2.61 9.48
N LEU A 56 12.86 -1.53 10.12
CA LEU A 56 13.41 -0.22 9.80
C LEU A 56 14.85 -0.11 10.34
N PRO A 57 15.76 0.61 9.66
CA PRO A 57 17.10 0.86 10.18
C PRO A 57 17.11 1.47 11.59
N SER A 58 16.06 2.20 11.93
CA SER A 58 15.83 2.83 13.23
C SER A 58 15.33 1.88 14.33
N ASP A 59 14.94 0.62 14.02
CA ASP A 59 14.38 -0.31 15.01
C ASP A 59 15.39 -0.73 16.08
N HIS A 60 16.69 -0.62 15.76
CA HIS A 60 17.80 -0.91 16.68
C HIS A 60 18.38 0.37 17.32
N LEU A 61 17.72 1.51 17.18
CA LEU A 61 18.20 2.81 17.65
C LEU A 61 17.26 3.37 18.70
N ILE A 62 17.82 4.11 19.65
CA ILE A 62 17.04 4.92 20.58
C ILE A 62 16.68 6.23 19.86
N PRO A 63 15.40 6.61 19.80
CA PRO A 63 15.00 7.89 19.22
C PRO A 63 15.61 9.05 20.04
N SER A 64 16.13 10.05 19.33
CA SER A 64 16.62 11.29 19.95
C SER A 64 15.49 12.08 20.62
N PHE A 65 14.26 11.91 20.11
CA PHE A 65 13.06 12.50 20.68
C PHE A 65 11.82 11.68 20.28
N SER A 66 10.84 11.64 21.17
CA SER A 66 9.55 10.99 20.96
C SER A 66 8.43 12.00 21.21
N LEU A 67 7.60 12.26 20.22
CA LEU A 67 6.47 13.19 20.27
C LEU A 67 5.17 12.45 20.12
N GLN A 68 4.43 12.24 21.22
CA GLN A 68 3.06 11.74 21.12
C GLN A 68 2.16 12.87 20.62
N ILE A 69 1.45 12.63 19.51
CA ILE A 69 0.59 13.63 18.87
C ILE A 69 -0.87 13.39 19.22
N LEU A 70 -1.29 12.11 19.24
CA LEU A 70 -2.69 11.77 19.47
C LEU A 70 -2.81 10.55 20.39
N HIS A 71 -3.81 10.60 21.25
CA HIS A 71 -4.39 9.44 21.92
C HIS A 71 -5.91 9.60 21.87
N HIS A 72 -6.61 8.68 21.20
CA HIS A 72 -8.05 8.79 20.97
C HIS A 72 -8.74 7.44 20.92
N TYR A 73 -9.97 7.39 21.41
CA TYR A 73 -10.86 6.22 21.37
C TYR A 73 -11.86 6.39 20.22
N PHE A 74 -11.66 5.64 19.14
CA PHE A 74 -12.55 5.65 17.98
C PHE A 74 -13.73 4.72 18.24
N ALA A 75 -14.86 5.29 18.67
CA ALA A 75 -16.11 4.59 18.91
C ALA A 75 -17.03 4.72 17.68
N ASP A 76 -18.03 5.60 17.75
CA ASP A 76 -19.00 5.83 16.70
C ASP A 76 -18.57 7.05 15.85
N THR A 77 -17.72 6.81 14.86
CA THR A 77 -17.07 7.85 14.03
C THR A 77 -17.51 7.86 12.57
N ILE A 78 -18.30 6.89 12.14
CA ILE A 78 -18.79 6.85 10.76
C ILE A 78 -19.62 8.10 10.43
N GLY A 79 -19.31 8.75 9.30
CA GLY A 79 -19.99 10.00 8.91
C GLY A 79 -19.63 11.22 9.75
N ARG A 80 -18.69 11.12 10.68
CA ARG A 80 -18.14 12.26 11.44
C ARG A 80 -16.87 12.78 10.77
N PRO A 81 -16.48 14.06 11.04
CA PRO A 81 -15.18 14.56 10.61
C PRO A 81 -14.00 13.77 11.20
N PRO A 82 -12.83 13.77 10.55
CA PRO A 82 -11.61 13.24 11.12
C PRO A 82 -11.26 13.90 12.46
N ILE A 83 -10.55 13.16 13.32
CA ILE A 83 -10.00 13.73 14.55
C ILE A 83 -8.72 14.47 14.22
N SER A 84 -8.63 15.71 14.69
CA SER A 84 -7.53 16.62 14.40
C SER A 84 -6.69 16.91 15.64
N ALA A 85 -5.38 17.00 15.46
CA ALA A 85 -4.42 17.39 16.49
C ALA A 85 -3.40 18.39 15.92
N PRO A 86 -2.96 19.38 16.70
CA PRO A 86 -1.94 20.32 16.28
C PRO A 86 -0.58 19.62 16.19
N TYR A 87 0.20 20.00 15.19
CA TYR A 87 1.58 19.54 15.01
C TYR A 87 2.53 20.72 14.86
N SER A 88 3.65 20.65 15.58
CA SER A 88 4.85 21.47 15.35
C SER A 88 6.09 20.61 15.64
N PRO A 89 7.21 20.82 14.94
CA PRO A 89 8.45 20.09 15.20
C PRO A 89 8.93 20.32 16.62
N PRO A 90 9.51 19.30 17.31
CA PRO A 90 9.94 19.44 18.69
C PRO A 90 11.12 20.41 18.81
N SER A 91 10.98 21.45 19.63
CA SER A 91 12.05 22.42 19.89
C SER A 91 13.29 21.78 20.55
N ALA A 92 13.09 20.75 21.38
CA ALA A 92 14.15 19.98 22.02
C ALA A 92 14.93 19.10 21.03
N CYS A 93 14.40 18.84 19.84
CA CYS A 93 15.06 18.06 18.80
C CYS A 93 14.83 18.71 17.42
N PRO A 94 15.45 19.88 17.15
CA PRO A 94 15.27 20.57 15.87
C PRO A 94 15.90 19.79 14.71
N PRO A 95 15.41 19.98 13.45
CA PRO A 95 16.02 19.40 12.26
C PRO A 95 17.51 19.86 12.10
N PRO A 96 18.31 19.16 11.27
CA PRO A 96 17.95 18.03 10.44
C PRO A 96 17.86 16.71 11.21
N TRP A 97 16.94 15.83 10.77
CA TRP A 97 16.82 14.47 11.27
C TRP A 97 17.35 13.48 10.22
N SER A 98 17.98 12.41 10.66
CA SER A 98 18.41 11.31 9.78
C SER A 98 17.23 10.41 9.40
N SER A 99 16.26 10.27 10.29
CA SER A 99 15.03 9.52 10.06
C SER A 99 13.91 10.03 10.99
N VAL A 100 12.67 9.96 10.53
CA VAL A 100 11.46 10.16 11.32
C VAL A 100 10.54 8.97 11.11
N VAL A 101 10.11 8.32 12.20
CA VAL A 101 9.24 7.15 12.16
C VAL A 101 7.90 7.48 12.78
N LEU A 102 6.83 7.25 12.03
CA LEU A 102 5.47 7.24 12.55
C LEU A 102 5.24 5.90 13.24
N HIS A 103 4.85 5.94 14.51
CA HIS A 103 4.51 4.78 15.32
C HIS A 103 3.04 4.87 15.75
N LEU A 104 2.22 4.03 15.16
CA LEU A 104 0.83 3.83 15.53
C LEU A 104 0.74 2.59 16.40
N GLN A 105 0.17 2.74 17.59
CA GLN A 105 -0.18 1.67 18.51
C GLN A 105 -1.70 1.63 18.64
N ALA A 106 -2.29 0.47 18.51
CA ALA A 106 -3.73 0.34 18.60
C ALA A 106 -4.13 -0.93 19.34
N SER A 107 -5.29 -0.87 20.01
CA SER A 107 -5.92 -2.01 20.67
C SER A 107 -7.43 -1.91 20.58
N SER A 108 -8.11 -3.05 20.68
CA SER A 108 -9.57 -3.11 20.72
C SER A 108 -10.05 -4.38 21.41
N TYR A 109 -11.25 -4.32 21.95
CA TYR A 109 -11.98 -5.42 22.60
C TYR A 109 -13.40 -5.48 22.07
N GLY A 110 -14.00 -6.66 22.05
CA GLY A 110 -15.39 -6.87 21.67
C GLY A 110 -15.54 -7.37 20.25
N ASP A 111 -16.72 -7.19 19.69
CA ASP A 111 -17.09 -7.65 18.34
C ASP A 111 -17.09 -6.48 17.37
N GLN A 112 -16.35 -6.59 16.28
CA GLN A 112 -16.26 -5.58 15.23
C GLN A 112 -15.68 -6.20 13.94
N TYR A 113 -16.07 -5.66 12.80
CA TYR A 113 -15.32 -5.86 11.55
C TYR A 113 -14.03 -5.05 11.54
N ASP A 114 -13.07 -5.46 10.71
CA ASP A 114 -11.93 -4.64 10.36
C ASP A 114 -12.39 -3.29 9.78
N ARG A 115 -11.66 -2.23 10.12
CA ARG A 115 -11.92 -0.86 9.71
C ARG A 115 -10.74 -0.29 8.96
N ILE A 116 -11.01 0.59 8.01
CA ILE A 116 -9.96 1.37 7.35
C ILE A 116 -9.65 2.62 8.15
N ALA A 117 -8.36 2.97 8.21
CA ALA A 117 -7.90 4.21 8.80
C ALA A 117 -6.84 4.87 7.93
N ALA A 118 -6.73 6.19 8.05
CA ALA A 118 -5.67 6.95 7.41
C ALA A 118 -5.25 8.14 8.28
N ILE A 119 -4.01 8.58 8.07
CA ILE A 119 -3.37 9.68 8.78
C ILE A 119 -2.83 10.67 7.76
N TRP A 120 -3.19 11.94 7.94
CA TRP A 120 -2.73 13.03 7.10
C TRP A 120 -1.96 14.07 7.93
N LEU A 121 -0.94 14.66 7.34
CA LEU A 121 -0.25 15.85 7.88
C LEU A 121 -0.43 17.00 6.89
N ALA A 122 -1.09 18.07 7.32
CA ALA A 122 -1.45 19.21 6.47
C ALA A 122 -2.17 18.78 5.17
N GLY A 123 -3.04 17.78 5.26
CA GLY A 123 -3.79 17.23 4.14
C GLY A 123 -3.05 16.19 3.29
N ALA A 124 -1.74 16.00 3.47
CA ALA A 124 -0.98 14.94 2.80
C ALA A 124 -1.08 13.62 3.56
N GLU A 125 -1.56 12.56 2.92
CA GLU A 125 -1.65 11.22 3.54
C GLU A 125 -0.25 10.66 3.78
N ILE A 126 0.04 10.27 5.03
CA ILE A 126 1.34 9.72 5.42
C ILE A 126 1.27 8.24 5.81
N LEU A 127 0.07 7.74 6.14
CA LEU A 127 -0.19 6.34 6.41
C LEU A 127 -1.63 6.00 6.06
N ARG A 128 -1.83 4.88 5.35
CA ARG A 128 -3.10 4.16 5.25
C ARG A 128 -2.94 2.79 5.91
N THR A 129 -3.91 2.39 6.72
CA THR A 129 -3.87 1.16 7.51
C THR A 129 -5.28 0.59 7.67
N SER A 130 -5.40 -0.71 7.92
CA SER A 130 -6.62 -1.31 8.45
C SER A 130 -6.40 -1.70 9.91
N THR A 131 -7.50 -1.98 10.62
CA THR A 131 -7.45 -2.48 11.99
C THR A 131 -7.39 -4.00 12.03
N ALA A 132 -6.94 -4.57 13.14
CA ALA A 132 -7.26 -5.95 13.46
C ALA A 132 -8.77 -6.08 13.72
N GLU A 133 -9.34 -7.24 13.44
CA GLU A 133 -10.67 -7.62 13.90
C GLU A 133 -10.59 -7.99 15.38
N PRO A 134 -11.27 -7.29 16.29
CA PRO A 134 -11.12 -7.53 17.72
C PRO A 134 -11.73 -8.86 18.16
N THR A 135 -11.38 -9.28 19.35
CA THR A 135 -11.93 -10.45 20.02
C THR A 135 -12.42 -10.07 21.43
N PRO A 136 -13.28 -10.86 22.09
CA PRO A 136 -13.68 -10.60 23.46
C PRO A 136 -12.51 -10.50 24.45
N ASP A 137 -11.41 -11.22 24.21
CA ASP A 137 -10.20 -11.17 25.04
C ASP A 137 -9.29 -9.97 24.70
N GLY A 138 -9.58 -9.28 23.61
CA GLY A 138 -8.84 -8.12 23.12
C GLY A 138 -7.68 -8.45 22.20
N VAL A 139 -7.38 -7.48 21.36
CA VAL A 139 -6.25 -7.50 20.42
C VAL A 139 -5.47 -6.20 20.49
N PHE A 140 -4.18 -6.24 20.17
CA PHE A 140 -3.36 -5.04 19.99
C PHE A 140 -2.36 -5.25 18.84
N TRP A 141 -1.95 -4.15 18.23
CA TRP A 141 -0.96 -4.17 17.16
C TRP A 141 -0.18 -2.86 17.07
N ASN A 142 0.92 -2.92 16.35
CA ASN A 142 1.79 -1.77 16.11
C ASN A 142 2.07 -1.62 14.62
N VAL A 143 2.05 -0.38 14.12
CA VAL A 143 2.48 -0.03 12.77
C VAL A 143 3.61 0.99 12.87
N ARG A 144 4.76 0.65 12.30
CA ARG A 144 5.92 1.56 12.22
C ARG A 144 6.22 1.86 10.76
N LYS A 145 6.20 3.14 10.40
CA LYS A 145 6.45 3.60 9.03
C LYS A 145 7.50 4.70 9.02
N ASP A 146 8.51 4.54 8.19
CA ASP A 146 9.44 5.64 7.91
C ASP A 146 8.71 6.72 7.11
N VAL A 147 8.63 7.91 7.69
CA VAL A 147 7.97 9.10 7.13
C VAL A 147 8.97 10.20 6.79
N THR A 148 10.25 9.88 6.73
CA THR A 148 11.33 10.82 6.42
C THR A 148 11.14 11.50 5.05
N ARG A 149 10.51 10.81 4.09
CA ARG A 149 10.17 11.43 2.79
C ARG A 149 9.28 12.67 2.89
N TYR A 150 8.56 12.84 4.02
CA TYR A 150 7.68 13.99 4.29
C TYR A 150 8.37 15.06 5.15
N VAL A 151 9.70 15.06 5.23
CA VAL A 151 10.46 15.97 6.09
C VAL A 151 10.16 17.44 5.81
N SER A 152 9.88 17.83 4.56
CA SER A 152 9.48 19.20 4.20
C SER A 152 8.17 19.67 4.86
N LEU A 153 7.27 18.73 5.20
CA LEU A 153 6.10 19.02 6.04
C LEU A 153 6.47 18.96 7.53
N LEU A 154 7.19 17.90 7.93
CA LEU A 154 7.56 17.68 9.33
C LEU A 154 8.42 18.80 9.95
N GLN A 155 9.12 19.60 9.14
CA GLN A 155 9.89 20.76 9.59
C GLN A 155 9.05 22.02 9.79
N ARG A 156 7.79 22.02 9.34
CA ARG A 156 6.92 23.19 9.43
C ARG A 156 6.14 23.18 10.74
N SER A 157 5.98 24.37 11.33
CA SER A 157 5.16 24.58 12.53
C SER A 157 3.71 24.88 12.18
N ASN A 158 2.84 24.75 13.18
CA ASN A 158 1.41 25.07 13.10
C ASN A 158 0.68 24.32 11.98
N LEU A 159 0.99 23.03 11.83
CA LEU A 159 0.26 22.14 10.95
C LEU A 159 -0.83 21.39 11.73
N THR A 160 -1.82 20.90 11.00
CA THR A 160 -2.83 19.98 11.53
C THR A 160 -2.49 18.55 11.10
N LEU A 161 -2.45 17.63 12.06
CA LEU A 161 -2.46 16.20 11.80
C LEU A 161 -3.88 15.71 11.97
N THR A 162 -4.40 14.97 10.99
CA THR A 162 -5.75 14.40 11.03
C THR A 162 -5.70 12.88 10.97
N VAL A 163 -6.60 12.24 11.70
CA VAL A 163 -6.76 10.77 11.73
C VAL A 163 -8.23 10.43 11.50
N MET A 164 -8.49 9.59 10.53
CA MET A 164 -9.80 8.98 10.33
C MET A 164 -9.71 7.48 10.53
N LEU A 165 -10.61 6.96 11.36
CA LEU A 165 -10.92 5.55 11.51
C LEU A 165 -12.44 5.47 11.59
N GLU A 166 -13.08 5.01 10.51
CA GLU A 166 -14.53 4.90 10.45
C GLU A 166 -15.01 3.69 11.23
N ASN A 167 -15.72 3.92 12.34
CA ASN A 167 -16.23 2.87 13.20
C ASN A 167 -17.70 3.11 13.56
N VAL A 168 -18.43 2.03 13.86
CA VAL A 168 -19.81 2.04 14.33
C VAL A 168 -19.89 1.21 15.61
N VAL A 169 -20.51 1.74 16.64
CA VAL A 169 -20.76 1.04 17.90
C VAL A 169 -22.26 0.94 18.15
N ASN A 170 -22.75 -0.27 18.39
CA ASN A 170 -24.13 -0.60 18.72
C ASN A 170 -24.20 -1.92 19.47
N ASP A 171 -25.40 -2.50 19.64
CA ASP A 171 -25.61 -3.76 20.38
C ASP A 171 -24.94 -4.97 19.73
N VAL A 172 -24.61 -4.92 18.42
CA VAL A 172 -23.92 -5.99 17.68
C VAL A 172 -22.43 -5.71 17.59
N PHE A 173 -22.05 -4.47 17.25
CA PHE A 173 -20.67 -4.02 17.08
C PHE A 173 -20.25 -3.27 18.34
N THR A 174 -19.52 -3.93 19.22
CA THR A 174 -19.14 -3.38 20.52
C THR A 174 -17.71 -2.87 20.57
N GLY A 175 -16.89 -3.20 19.56
CA GLY A 175 -15.47 -2.87 19.52
C GLY A 175 -15.19 -1.37 19.37
N VAL A 176 -14.41 -0.83 20.31
CA VAL A 176 -13.87 0.54 20.29
C VAL A 176 -12.36 0.43 20.11
N TYR A 177 -11.80 1.29 19.26
CA TYR A 177 -10.36 1.29 18.96
C TYR A 177 -9.65 2.37 19.79
N ASP A 178 -8.78 1.93 20.72
CA ASP A 178 -7.82 2.81 21.42
C ASP A 178 -6.60 2.99 20.52
N VAL A 179 -6.35 4.21 20.03
CA VAL A 179 -5.26 4.53 19.11
C VAL A 179 -4.35 5.58 19.69
N ARG A 180 -3.04 5.28 19.71
CA ARG A 180 -1.96 6.21 20.07
C ARG A 180 -1.04 6.42 18.88
N LEU A 181 -0.74 7.68 18.61
CA LEU A 181 0.11 8.09 17.50
C LEU A 181 1.30 8.88 18.01
N THR A 182 2.50 8.41 17.67
CA THR A 182 3.76 9.01 18.11
C THR A 182 4.70 9.18 16.92
N LEU A 183 5.40 10.31 16.83
CA LEU A 183 6.54 10.51 15.93
C LEU A 183 7.85 10.32 16.69
N LEU A 184 8.72 9.46 16.15
CA LEU A 184 10.03 9.16 16.69
C LEU A 184 11.10 9.81 15.78
N TYR A 185 11.91 10.70 16.36
CA TYR A 185 12.92 11.47 15.64
C TYR A 185 14.31 10.94 15.93
N TYR A 186 15.12 10.74 14.88
CA TYR A 186 16.50 10.24 14.97
C TYR A 186 17.46 11.25 14.36
N LYS A 187 18.59 11.51 15.05
CA LYS A 187 19.70 12.33 14.55
C LYS A 187 20.86 11.47 14.07
N SER A 188 21.77 12.06 13.30
CA SER A 188 22.88 11.36 12.61
C SER A 188 23.88 10.63 13.51
N ASN A 189 23.85 10.85 14.83
CA ASN A 189 24.67 10.14 15.81
C ASN A 189 23.79 9.38 16.83
N PRO A 190 23.00 8.37 16.42
CA PRO A 190 22.18 7.61 17.34
C PRO A 190 23.08 6.68 18.19
N VAL A 191 22.82 6.65 19.48
CA VAL A 191 23.42 5.66 20.39
C VAL A 191 22.82 4.31 20.07
N ARG A 192 23.64 3.33 19.65
CA ARG A 192 23.20 1.93 19.50
C ARG A 192 22.98 1.32 20.88
N VAL A 193 21.81 0.74 21.09
CA VAL A 193 21.59 -0.16 22.23
C VAL A 193 22.31 -1.47 21.90
N LEU A 194 23.38 -1.78 22.61
CA LEU A 194 24.00 -3.10 22.55
C LEU A 194 23.04 -4.08 23.26
N SER A 195 22.28 -4.84 22.52
CA SER A 195 21.58 -6.00 23.08
C SER A 195 22.62 -7.08 23.39
N SER A 196 22.42 -7.82 24.47
CA SER A 196 23.34 -8.88 24.94
C SER A 196 23.56 -10.03 23.94
N ALA A 197 22.91 -9.99 22.77
CA ALA A 197 23.10 -10.94 21.66
C ALA A 197 24.25 -10.57 20.71
N ASP A 198 24.87 -9.38 20.87
CA ASP A 198 25.83 -8.83 19.88
C ASP A 198 27.28 -9.35 19.99
N HIS A 199 27.56 -10.39 20.78
CA HIS A 199 28.89 -10.98 20.81
C HIS A 199 29.39 -11.58 19.47
N HIS A 200 28.48 -11.79 18.49
CA HIS A 200 28.87 -12.26 17.15
C HIS A 200 29.07 -11.14 16.10
N HIS A 201 28.61 -9.91 16.37
CA HIS A 201 28.65 -8.81 15.38
C HIS A 201 29.96 -8.03 15.32
N ASN A 202 30.84 -8.15 16.30
CA ASN A 202 32.15 -7.43 16.32
C ASN A 202 33.11 -7.83 15.18
N LYS A 203 32.85 -8.92 14.46
CA LYS A 203 33.65 -9.27 13.25
C LYS A 203 33.12 -8.61 11.98
N LEU A 204 31.82 -8.24 11.92
CA LEU A 204 31.22 -7.62 10.75
C LEU A 204 31.51 -6.11 10.67
N SER A 205 31.55 -5.40 11.81
CA SER A 205 31.80 -3.95 11.84
C SER A 205 33.21 -3.58 11.38
N ARG A 206 34.20 -4.49 11.58
CA ARG A 206 35.55 -4.32 11.03
C ARG A 206 35.63 -4.55 9.52
N LYS A 207 34.75 -5.32 8.92
CA LYS A 207 34.66 -5.48 7.45
C LYS A 207 33.94 -4.31 6.75
N LEU A 208 32.99 -3.63 7.40
CA LEU A 208 32.33 -2.44 6.86
C LEU A 208 33.27 -1.22 6.71
N GLY A 209 34.36 -1.16 7.47
CA GLY A 209 35.38 -0.12 7.30
C GLY A 209 36.28 -0.30 6.05
N LEU A 210 36.26 -1.46 5.41
CA LEU A 210 37.04 -1.80 4.21
C LEU A 210 36.27 -1.72 2.90
N LEU A 211 34.97 -1.43 2.92
CA LEU A 211 34.13 -1.32 1.72
C LEU A 211 34.06 0.11 1.12
N LYS A 212 35.10 0.93 1.40
CA LYS A 212 35.16 2.31 0.84
C LYS A 212 35.55 2.39 -0.62
N ASP A 213 35.88 1.29 -1.31
CA ASP A 213 36.38 1.30 -2.69
C ASP A 213 35.71 0.23 -3.56
N TYR A 214 34.41 0.31 -3.81
CA TYR A 214 33.82 -0.39 -4.95
C TYR A 214 33.37 0.61 -6.02
N ARG A 215 34.21 0.75 -7.04
CA ARG A 215 33.87 1.41 -8.31
C ARG A 215 32.89 0.52 -9.05
N CYS A 216 31.70 1.02 -9.34
CA CYS A 216 30.83 0.42 -10.34
C CYS A 216 31.42 0.67 -11.74
N VAL A 217 32.18 -0.28 -12.22
CA VAL A 217 32.61 -0.33 -13.61
C VAL A 217 31.61 -1.20 -14.36
N ASP A 218 30.90 -0.60 -15.32
CA ASP A 218 30.06 -1.34 -16.25
C ASP A 218 30.96 -2.24 -17.11
N SER A 219 30.91 -3.56 -16.91
CA SER A 219 31.82 -4.57 -17.44
C SER A 219 31.64 -4.83 -18.95
N LYS A 220 31.40 -3.81 -19.75
CA LYS A 220 31.26 -3.93 -21.21
C LYS A 220 32.05 -2.92 -22.04
N LEU A 221 32.99 -2.19 -21.46
CA LEU A 221 33.96 -1.41 -22.25
C LEU A 221 35.34 -1.63 -21.65
N GLY A 222 36.11 -2.49 -22.31
CA GLY A 222 37.53 -2.65 -22.02
C GLY A 222 38.29 -1.37 -22.38
N PHE A 223 38.90 -0.75 -21.42
CA PHE A 223 40.04 0.14 -21.59
C PHE A 223 40.99 -0.04 -20.41
N GLU A 224 42.27 -0.16 -20.78
CA GLU A 224 43.40 -0.37 -19.89
C GLU A 224 43.65 0.82 -18.97
N SER A 225 44.10 0.50 -17.74
CA SER A 225 44.37 1.47 -16.70
C SER A 225 45.74 2.11 -16.88
N GLU A 226 45.80 3.43 -17.04
CA GLU A 226 46.97 4.22 -16.68
C GLU A 226 46.76 5.02 -15.40
N LYS A 227 47.74 4.95 -14.52
CA LYS A 227 47.81 5.63 -13.23
C LYS A 227 48.02 7.13 -13.43
N PHE A 228 47.04 7.95 -13.03
CA PHE A 228 47.30 9.34 -12.66
C PHE A 228 46.72 9.67 -11.29
N ARG A 229 47.60 10.06 -10.37
CA ARG A 229 47.26 10.70 -9.10
C ARG A 229 47.03 12.18 -9.38
N ASP A 230 45.83 12.68 -9.15
CA ASP A 230 45.63 14.10 -8.90
C ASP A 230 44.38 14.38 -8.06
N ASN A 231 44.46 15.41 -7.22
CA ASN A 231 43.49 15.77 -6.17
C ASN A 231 42.15 16.35 -6.66
N THR A 232 41.89 16.37 -7.95
CA THR A 232 40.64 16.86 -8.57
C THR A 232 39.53 15.81 -8.63
N VAL A 233 39.82 14.56 -8.29
CA VAL A 233 38.84 13.45 -8.37
C VAL A 233 37.78 13.50 -7.26
N ILE A 234 38.07 14.12 -6.11
CA ILE A 234 37.17 14.14 -4.94
C ILE A 234 35.89 14.96 -5.21
N VAL A 235 35.98 16.06 -5.94
CA VAL A 235 34.82 16.92 -6.24
C VAL A 235 33.89 16.29 -7.27
N HIS A 236 34.41 15.46 -8.18
CA HIS A 236 33.59 14.72 -9.15
C HIS A 236 32.87 13.52 -8.53
N GLU A 237 33.46 12.87 -7.50
CA GLU A 237 32.82 11.75 -6.81
C GLU A 237 31.64 12.19 -5.92
N GLU A 238 31.71 13.36 -5.27
CA GLU A 238 30.58 13.91 -4.51
C GLU A 238 29.43 14.31 -5.45
N LYS A 239 29.71 14.92 -6.59
CA LYS A 239 28.68 15.24 -7.61
C LYS A 239 28.05 13.99 -8.23
N GLN A 240 28.82 12.93 -8.47
CA GLN A 240 28.29 11.66 -8.96
C GLN A 240 27.48 10.90 -7.91
N ARG A 241 27.84 10.95 -6.62
CA ARG A 241 27.02 10.41 -5.53
C ARG A 241 25.69 11.15 -5.40
N ASN A 242 25.68 12.46 -5.50
CA ASN A 242 24.45 13.27 -5.45
C ASN A 242 23.49 13.02 -6.62
N SER A 243 24.01 12.66 -7.81
CA SER A 243 23.18 12.37 -8.99
C SER A 243 22.52 10.98 -8.94
N LEU A 244 23.06 10.02 -8.18
CA LEU A 244 22.47 8.68 -8.00
C LEU A 244 21.30 8.66 -7.02
N ASN A 245 21.17 9.68 -6.16
CA ASN A 245 20.12 9.80 -5.13
C ASN A 245 18.87 10.57 -5.60
N LEU A 246 18.60 10.64 -6.89
CA LEU A 246 17.44 11.37 -7.45
C LEU A 246 16.08 10.97 -6.83
N TYR A 247 15.98 9.79 -6.22
CA TYR A 247 14.76 9.28 -5.59
C TYR A 247 14.84 9.16 -4.06
N GLU A 248 16.00 9.32 -3.45
CA GLU A 248 16.20 9.22 -2.00
C GLU A 248 16.13 10.58 -1.30
N THR A 249 16.43 11.67 -2.01
CA THR A 249 16.33 13.03 -1.43
C THR A 249 14.86 13.39 -1.25
N PRO A 250 14.42 13.76 -0.04
CA PRO A 250 13.07 14.25 0.18
C PRO A 250 12.73 15.46 -0.69
N ALA A 251 11.46 15.59 -1.05
CA ALA A 251 10.96 16.72 -1.84
C ALA A 251 10.98 18.02 -1.02
N ASP A 252 11.23 19.15 -1.69
CA ASP A 252 11.20 20.49 -1.07
C ASP A 252 9.78 20.91 -0.69
N LEU A 253 8.80 20.48 -1.49
CA LEU A 253 7.39 20.84 -1.31
C LEU A 253 6.52 19.61 -1.56
N ILE A 254 5.51 19.41 -0.71
CA ILE A 254 4.48 18.39 -0.89
C ILE A 254 3.12 19.08 -0.92
N ILE A 255 2.36 18.82 -1.98
CA ILE A 255 1.01 19.36 -2.17
C ILE A 255 0.01 18.19 -2.14
N PRO A 256 -0.97 18.18 -1.21
CA PRO A 256 -1.97 17.13 -1.15
C PRO A 256 -2.96 17.22 -2.30
N ILE A 257 -3.24 16.06 -2.93
CA ILE A 257 -4.31 15.84 -3.91
C ILE A 257 -5.37 14.97 -3.23
N SER A 258 -6.11 15.58 -2.34
CA SER A 258 -7.10 14.93 -1.48
C SER A 258 -8.28 15.86 -1.23
N ASN A 259 -9.32 15.38 -0.60
CA ASN A 259 -10.47 16.19 -0.21
C ASN A 259 -10.13 16.99 1.06
N VAL A 260 -9.33 18.04 0.90
CA VAL A 260 -8.84 18.90 2.00
C VAL A 260 -9.83 20.02 2.26
N VAL A 261 -10.30 20.13 3.50
CA VAL A 261 -11.03 21.29 4.03
C VAL A 261 -10.15 21.90 5.12
N GLU A 262 -9.76 23.17 5.00
CA GLU A 262 -9.00 23.93 6.01
C GLU A 262 -7.74 23.20 6.56
N ASN A 263 -6.95 22.54 5.70
CA ASN A 263 -5.78 21.70 6.03
C ASN A 263 -6.10 20.35 6.71
N GLU A 264 -7.36 19.98 6.84
CA GLU A 264 -7.76 18.64 7.25
C GLU A 264 -7.83 17.73 6.04
N GLY A 265 -7.05 16.63 6.04
CA GLY A 265 -7.03 15.65 4.98
C GLY A 265 -8.19 14.68 5.07
N PHE A 266 -8.72 14.33 3.93
CA PHE A 266 -9.68 13.24 3.79
C PHE A 266 -9.57 12.64 2.39
N TRP A 267 -9.89 11.37 2.22
CA TRP A 267 -9.84 10.69 0.92
C TRP A 267 -10.95 11.15 -0.04
N PHE A 268 -10.68 11.02 -1.34
CA PHE A 268 -11.72 11.02 -2.35
C PHE A 268 -12.42 9.66 -2.38
N ARG A 269 -13.74 9.66 -2.49
CA ARG A 269 -14.56 8.48 -2.68
C ARG A 269 -14.94 8.34 -4.15
N ILE A 270 -14.58 7.20 -4.76
CA ILE A 270 -14.92 6.84 -6.15
C ILE A 270 -15.93 5.71 -6.10
N GLU A 271 -17.07 5.92 -6.76
CA GLU A 271 -18.23 5.02 -6.73
C GLU A 271 -18.59 4.43 -8.10
N SER A 272 -17.90 4.88 -9.15
CA SER A 272 -18.12 4.41 -10.52
C SER A 272 -16.88 4.66 -11.38
N GLU A 273 -16.80 3.99 -12.52
CA GLU A 273 -15.72 4.15 -13.50
C GLU A 273 -15.61 5.57 -14.10
N SER A 274 -16.71 6.34 -14.10
CA SER A 274 -16.73 7.75 -14.54
C SER A 274 -16.39 8.73 -13.42
N GLY A 275 -16.23 8.26 -12.19
CA GLY A 275 -16.04 9.06 -10.98
C GLY A 275 -14.64 9.58 -10.79
N VAL A 276 -14.09 10.36 -11.74
CA VAL A 276 -12.80 11.03 -11.56
C VAL A 276 -12.93 12.16 -10.53
N ARG A 277 -12.12 12.11 -9.48
CA ARG A 277 -12.01 13.17 -8.48
C ARG A 277 -10.74 13.96 -8.74
N SER A 278 -10.82 15.28 -8.72
CA SER A 278 -9.69 16.14 -9.06
C SER A 278 -9.53 17.31 -8.12
N LYS A 279 -8.31 17.82 -8.04
CA LYS A 279 -7.94 19.04 -7.31
C LYS A 279 -7.12 19.96 -8.20
N GLY A 280 -7.47 21.23 -8.18
CA GLY A 280 -6.71 22.29 -8.85
C GLY A 280 -5.43 22.64 -8.06
N VAL A 281 -4.29 22.58 -8.73
CA VAL A 281 -2.98 22.89 -8.14
C VAL A 281 -2.21 23.84 -9.07
N LYS A 282 -1.57 24.83 -8.49
CA LYS A 282 -0.58 25.70 -9.15
C LYS A 282 0.82 25.23 -8.80
N ILE A 283 1.59 24.82 -9.79
CA ILE A 283 2.97 24.33 -9.60
C ILE A 283 3.95 25.50 -9.55
N PRO A 284 4.90 25.54 -8.59
CA PRO A 284 5.97 26.53 -8.57
C PRO A 284 6.79 26.49 -9.88
N PRO A 285 7.04 27.64 -10.53
CA PRO A 285 7.67 27.68 -11.85
C PRO A 285 9.15 27.25 -11.88
N ASN A 286 9.77 27.09 -10.70
CA ASN A 286 11.13 26.57 -10.52
C ASN A 286 11.18 25.06 -10.17
N THR A 287 10.09 24.32 -10.39
CA THR A 287 10.04 22.86 -10.15
C THR A 287 10.78 22.10 -11.24
N TYR A 288 11.84 21.35 -10.88
CA TYR A 288 12.62 20.57 -11.85
C TYR A 288 12.29 19.06 -11.84
N LYS A 289 11.60 18.56 -10.81
CA LYS A 289 11.16 17.18 -10.70
C LYS A 289 9.83 17.09 -9.95
N ALA A 290 8.97 16.18 -10.38
CA ALA A 290 7.67 15.94 -9.78
C ALA A 290 7.36 14.44 -9.68
N VAL A 291 6.86 13.98 -8.53
CA VAL A 291 6.38 12.61 -8.31
C VAL A 291 5.03 12.66 -7.62
N LEU A 292 4.06 11.92 -8.15
CA LEU A 292 2.75 11.75 -7.54
C LEU A 292 2.72 10.41 -6.80
N GLU A 293 2.61 10.44 -5.47
CA GLU A 293 2.41 9.29 -4.61
C GLU A 293 0.91 9.08 -4.39
N ILE A 294 0.39 7.92 -4.76
CA ILE A 294 -1.04 7.60 -4.68
C ILE A 294 -1.28 6.60 -3.56
N TYR A 295 -2.25 6.89 -2.69
CA TYR A 295 -2.84 5.97 -1.73
C TYR A 295 -4.18 5.46 -2.24
N VAL A 296 -4.43 4.16 -2.07
CA VAL A 296 -5.66 3.53 -2.55
C VAL A 296 -6.07 2.37 -1.66
N SER A 297 -7.37 2.28 -1.39
CA SER A 297 -8.02 1.12 -0.80
C SER A 297 -9.40 0.90 -1.42
N PHE A 298 -9.88 -0.33 -1.38
CA PHE A 298 -11.11 -0.78 -2.03
C PHE A 298 -12.03 -1.43 -1.01
N HIS A 299 -13.33 -1.16 -1.14
CA HIS A 299 -14.33 -1.44 -0.13
C HIS A 299 -15.68 -1.83 -0.75
N GLY A 300 -16.63 -2.23 0.08
CA GLY A 300 -17.98 -2.55 -0.33
C GLY A 300 -18.02 -3.66 -1.39
N ASN A 301 -18.70 -3.41 -2.51
CA ASN A 301 -18.80 -4.40 -3.59
C ASN A 301 -17.48 -4.66 -4.32
N ASP A 302 -16.48 -3.77 -4.17
CA ASP A 302 -15.14 -3.92 -4.75
C ASP A 302 -14.07 -4.37 -3.73
N GLU A 303 -14.43 -4.66 -2.48
CA GLU A 303 -13.47 -5.17 -1.50
C GLU A 303 -12.72 -6.40 -2.01
N PHE A 304 -13.42 -7.31 -2.68
CA PHE A 304 -12.86 -8.52 -3.29
C PHE A 304 -12.91 -8.48 -4.82
N TRP A 305 -12.62 -7.29 -5.42
CA TRP A 305 -12.72 -7.03 -6.86
C TRP A 305 -12.08 -8.11 -7.73
N TYR A 306 -11.00 -8.72 -7.26
CA TYR A 306 -10.27 -9.80 -7.95
C TYR A 306 -11.09 -11.09 -8.11
N SER A 307 -12.24 -11.19 -7.44
CA SER A 307 -13.17 -12.34 -7.50
C SER A 307 -14.54 -12.00 -8.10
N ASN A 308 -14.75 -10.76 -8.57
CA ASN A 308 -16.03 -10.32 -9.12
C ASN A 308 -16.31 -10.96 -10.48
N PRO A 309 -17.43 -11.65 -10.67
CA PRO A 309 -17.84 -12.18 -11.97
C PRO A 309 -18.35 -11.06 -12.89
N PRO A 310 -18.54 -11.32 -14.20
CA PRO A 310 -19.15 -10.36 -15.10
C PRO A 310 -20.66 -10.20 -14.83
N ASP A 311 -21.21 -9.02 -15.13
CA ASP A 311 -22.63 -8.70 -14.94
C ASP A 311 -23.58 -9.62 -15.69
N SER A 312 -23.16 -10.17 -16.85
CA SER A 312 -23.94 -11.15 -17.60
C SER A 312 -24.21 -12.41 -16.78
N TYR A 313 -23.23 -12.90 -16.04
CA TYR A 313 -23.38 -14.07 -15.16
C TYR A 313 -24.34 -13.79 -14.00
N ILE A 314 -24.22 -12.60 -13.38
CA ILE A 314 -25.11 -12.16 -12.30
C ILE A 314 -26.57 -12.10 -12.78
N ARG A 315 -26.81 -11.42 -13.91
CA ARG A 315 -28.16 -11.26 -14.48
C ARG A 315 -28.79 -12.58 -14.91
N MET A 316 -28.03 -13.42 -15.62
CA MET A 316 -28.55 -14.72 -16.11
C MET A 316 -28.95 -15.67 -14.98
N ASN A 317 -28.27 -15.59 -13.83
CA ASN A 317 -28.54 -16.42 -12.66
C ASN A 317 -29.41 -15.73 -11.60
N ASN A 318 -29.93 -14.52 -11.87
CA ASN A 318 -30.73 -13.75 -10.92
C ASN A 318 -30.08 -13.59 -9.55
N LEU A 319 -28.73 -13.41 -9.51
CA LEU A 319 -28.00 -13.24 -8.26
C LEU A 319 -28.25 -11.83 -7.69
N THR A 320 -28.44 -11.76 -6.38
CA THR A 320 -28.75 -10.50 -5.67
C THR A 320 -27.49 -9.72 -5.26
N THR A 321 -26.29 -10.14 -5.71
CA THR A 321 -25.03 -9.47 -5.38
C THR A 321 -24.79 -8.23 -6.23
N GLY A 322 -24.23 -7.16 -5.62
CA GLY A 322 -23.71 -6.00 -6.33
C GLY A 322 -22.26 -6.16 -6.86
N ARG A 323 -21.63 -7.31 -6.66
CA ARG A 323 -20.23 -7.59 -7.03
C ARG A 323 -20.12 -8.01 -8.49
N GLY A 324 -20.08 -7.05 -9.39
CA GLY A 324 -20.06 -7.24 -10.84
C GLY A 324 -18.83 -6.64 -11.53
N HIS A 325 -18.99 -6.27 -12.82
CA HIS A 325 -18.02 -5.67 -13.73
C HIS A 325 -16.80 -6.54 -14.05
N GLY A 326 -16.76 -7.82 -13.57
CA GLY A 326 -15.58 -8.67 -13.71
C GLY A 326 -14.41 -8.22 -12.83
N ALA A 327 -13.31 -8.95 -12.88
CA ALA A 327 -12.20 -8.83 -11.95
C ALA A 327 -11.04 -7.98 -12.51
N TYR A 328 -11.32 -6.80 -13.04
CA TYR A 328 -10.29 -5.84 -13.48
C TYR A 328 -10.51 -4.49 -12.85
N ARG A 329 -9.47 -3.93 -12.22
CA ARG A 329 -9.48 -2.55 -11.67
C ARG A 329 -8.13 -1.92 -11.92
N GLU A 330 -8.12 -0.71 -12.47
CA GLU A 330 -6.91 0.06 -12.74
C GLU A 330 -7.07 1.47 -12.19
N VAL A 331 -6.29 1.82 -11.19
CA VAL A 331 -6.20 3.20 -10.67
C VAL A 331 -5.37 4.02 -11.63
N PHE A 332 -5.88 5.16 -12.06
CA PHE A 332 -5.18 6.04 -13.01
C PHE A 332 -5.18 7.50 -12.53
N ALA A 333 -4.18 8.23 -12.99
CA ALA A 333 -4.06 9.67 -12.75
C ALA A 333 -4.11 10.45 -14.05
N THR A 334 -4.63 11.68 -13.96
CA THR A 334 -4.74 12.63 -15.08
C THR A 334 -4.23 14.01 -14.69
N ILE A 335 -3.74 14.77 -15.68
CA ILE A 335 -3.51 16.21 -15.58
C ILE A 335 -4.39 16.86 -16.67
N ASP A 336 -5.31 17.74 -16.28
CA ASP A 336 -6.30 18.38 -17.16
C ASP A 336 -7.06 17.37 -18.05
N GLY A 337 -7.43 16.23 -17.47
CA GLY A 337 -8.09 15.13 -18.15
C GLY A 337 -7.16 14.22 -18.96
N SER A 338 -5.91 14.60 -19.20
CA SER A 338 -4.92 13.80 -19.94
C SER A 338 -4.29 12.74 -19.04
N PHE A 339 -4.27 11.49 -19.49
CA PHE A 339 -3.69 10.36 -18.75
C PHE A 339 -2.18 10.52 -18.54
N VAL A 340 -1.71 10.37 -17.29
CA VAL A 340 -0.30 10.50 -16.92
C VAL A 340 0.29 9.26 -16.25
N GLY A 341 -0.52 8.29 -15.87
CA GLY A 341 -0.04 7.05 -15.26
C GLY A 341 -1.17 6.19 -14.72
N SER A 342 -0.87 4.91 -14.49
CA SER A 342 -1.81 3.97 -13.88
C SER A 342 -1.12 2.83 -13.15
N VAL A 343 -1.85 2.20 -12.23
CA VAL A 343 -1.42 1.02 -11.48
C VAL A 343 -2.60 0.08 -11.22
N ILE A 344 -2.34 -1.23 -11.26
CA ILE A 344 -3.24 -2.20 -10.63
C ILE A 344 -2.73 -2.40 -9.20
N PRO A 345 -3.51 -2.06 -8.18
CA PRO A 345 -3.07 -2.14 -6.80
C PRO A 345 -2.83 -3.60 -6.38
N PHE A 346 -1.98 -3.79 -5.39
CA PHE A 346 -1.84 -5.08 -4.72
C PHE A 346 -3.19 -5.48 -4.13
N PRO A 347 -3.67 -6.72 -4.37
CA PRO A 347 -4.96 -7.18 -3.85
C PRO A 347 -4.84 -7.50 -2.36
N ILE A 348 -4.91 -6.47 -1.53
CA ILE A 348 -4.91 -6.61 -0.07
C ILE A 348 -6.14 -7.41 0.35
N ILE A 349 -5.98 -8.24 1.36
CA ILE A 349 -7.08 -8.89 2.06
C ILE A 349 -7.07 -8.30 3.47
N PHE A 350 -8.15 -7.63 3.84
CA PHE A 350 -8.28 -7.06 5.18
C PHE A 350 -8.57 -8.17 6.21
N THR A 351 -8.43 -7.87 7.49
CA THR A 351 -8.39 -8.88 8.56
C THR A 351 -9.70 -9.65 8.77
N GLY A 352 -10.84 -9.10 8.34
CA GLY A 352 -12.13 -9.81 8.31
C GLY A 352 -12.42 -10.55 6.99
N GLY A 353 -11.54 -10.41 5.98
CA GLY A 353 -11.82 -10.84 4.61
C GLY A 353 -11.64 -12.34 4.37
N ILE A 354 -12.51 -12.94 3.55
CA ILE A 354 -12.51 -14.32 3.05
C ILE A 354 -12.71 -15.38 4.16
N ASN A 355 -11.85 -15.41 5.15
CA ASN A 355 -11.95 -16.22 6.35
C ASN A 355 -11.18 -15.51 7.48
N PRO A 356 -11.84 -14.89 8.46
CA PRO A 356 -11.17 -14.11 9.50
C PRO A 356 -10.21 -14.93 10.36
N LEU A 357 -10.41 -16.25 10.49
CA LEU A 357 -9.51 -17.13 11.23
C LEU A 357 -8.09 -17.23 10.62
N PHE A 358 -7.92 -16.85 9.35
CA PHE A 358 -6.60 -16.84 8.69
C PHE A 358 -5.67 -15.75 9.21
N TRP A 359 -6.26 -14.65 9.70
CA TRP A 359 -5.51 -13.43 10.00
C TRP A 359 -5.22 -13.27 11.50
N GLU A 360 -5.21 -14.39 12.23
CA GLU A 360 -4.91 -14.51 13.65
C GLU A 360 -3.63 -15.31 13.90
N PRO A 361 -2.63 -14.78 14.59
CA PRO A 361 -2.32 -13.37 14.82
C PRO A 361 -1.50 -12.75 13.69
N VAL A 362 -1.29 -13.48 12.59
CA VAL A 362 -0.49 -13.07 11.44
C VAL A 362 -1.42 -12.51 10.37
N VAL A 363 -1.46 -11.18 10.21
CA VAL A 363 -2.37 -10.54 9.28
C VAL A 363 -1.91 -10.67 7.82
N ALA A 364 -2.81 -10.44 6.89
CA ALA A 364 -2.52 -10.50 5.47
C ALA A 364 -1.50 -9.42 5.04
N ILE A 365 -0.75 -9.72 3.99
CA ILE A 365 0.29 -8.82 3.44
C ILE A 365 -0.31 -7.47 3.10
N GLY A 366 0.23 -6.38 3.67
CA GLY A 366 -0.17 -5.01 3.41
C GLY A 366 -1.44 -4.56 4.16
N ALA A 367 -1.97 -5.35 5.10
CA ALA A 367 -3.18 -4.99 5.82
C ALA A 367 -2.97 -3.82 6.80
N PHE A 368 -1.86 -3.79 7.53
CA PHE A 368 -1.54 -2.73 8.49
C PHE A 368 -0.72 -1.59 7.88
N ASN A 369 0.05 -1.86 6.83
CA ASN A 369 0.79 -0.84 6.09
C ASN A 369 0.43 -0.92 4.60
N VAL A 370 -0.73 -0.34 4.26
CA VAL A 370 -1.24 -0.32 2.89
C VAL A 370 -0.24 0.41 1.98
N PRO A 371 0.24 -0.23 0.89
CA PRO A 371 1.27 0.35 0.04
C PRO A 371 0.76 1.56 -0.76
N SER A 372 1.61 2.58 -0.90
CA SER A 372 1.43 3.67 -1.86
C SER A 372 2.15 3.38 -3.19
N TYR A 373 1.82 4.17 -4.23
CA TYR A 373 2.34 4.00 -5.60
C TYR A 373 2.83 5.32 -6.16
N ASP A 374 4.11 5.36 -6.58
CA ASP A 374 4.73 6.56 -7.14
C ASP A 374 4.65 6.60 -8.66
N PHE A 375 4.23 7.75 -9.21
CA PHE A 375 4.27 8.09 -10.63
C PHE A 375 5.21 9.28 -10.85
N ASP A 376 6.25 9.10 -11.64
CA ASP A 376 7.14 10.19 -12.02
C ASP A 376 6.46 11.07 -13.08
N LEU A 377 6.11 12.30 -12.69
CA LEU A 377 5.45 13.29 -13.51
C LEU A 377 6.41 14.30 -14.12
N THR A 378 7.72 14.14 -13.92
CA THR A 378 8.75 15.06 -14.47
C THR A 378 8.60 15.29 -15.97
N PRO A 379 8.26 14.28 -16.82
CA PRO A 379 8.03 14.51 -18.25
C PRO A 379 6.90 15.48 -18.58
N PHE A 380 5.99 15.73 -17.64
CA PHE A 380 4.82 16.60 -17.85
C PHE A 380 5.02 18.02 -17.34
N LEU A 381 6.18 18.36 -16.76
CA LEU A 381 6.44 19.70 -16.21
C LEU A 381 6.27 20.79 -17.27
N GLY A 382 6.61 20.51 -18.53
CA GLY A 382 6.37 21.47 -19.61
C GLY A 382 4.91 21.84 -19.88
N LEU A 383 3.94 21.10 -19.29
CA LEU A 383 2.51 21.41 -19.39
C LEU A 383 2.00 22.23 -18.22
N VAL A 384 2.68 22.20 -17.07
CA VAL A 384 2.15 22.71 -15.79
C VAL A 384 2.97 23.84 -15.16
N LEU A 385 4.09 24.26 -15.80
CA LEU A 385 4.92 25.38 -15.32
C LEU A 385 4.53 26.74 -15.92
N ASP A 386 3.34 26.87 -16.47
CA ASP A 386 2.80 28.09 -17.09
C ASP A 386 2.18 29.09 -16.09
N CYS A 387 2.39 28.88 -14.79
CA CYS A 387 1.82 29.67 -13.70
C CYS A 387 0.29 29.61 -13.56
N LYS A 388 -0.40 28.70 -14.25
CA LYS A 388 -1.83 28.47 -14.11
C LYS A 388 -2.14 27.36 -13.11
N THR A 389 -3.41 27.23 -12.80
CA THR A 389 -3.93 26.10 -12.02
C THR A 389 -4.28 24.95 -12.97
N HIS A 390 -3.75 23.76 -12.67
CA HIS A 390 -3.99 22.52 -13.41
C HIS A 390 -4.78 21.54 -12.55
N LEU A 391 -5.65 20.74 -13.16
CA LEU A 391 -6.49 19.76 -12.50
C LEU A 391 -5.77 18.40 -12.44
N PHE A 392 -5.37 17.98 -11.24
CA PHE A 392 -4.85 16.65 -10.99
C PHE A 392 -5.99 15.73 -10.59
N GLY A 393 -6.29 14.75 -11.43
CA GLY A 393 -7.41 13.84 -11.27
C GLY A 393 -6.99 12.41 -10.95
N LEU A 394 -7.81 11.71 -10.15
CA LEU A 394 -7.68 10.30 -9.79
C LEU A 394 -8.97 9.57 -10.13
N GLY A 395 -8.88 8.39 -10.74
CA GLY A 395 -10.00 7.55 -11.08
C GLY A 395 -9.67 6.07 -11.02
N VAL A 396 -10.70 5.22 -11.08
CA VAL A 396 -10.55 3.76 -11.10
C VAL A 396 -11.39 3.19 -12.24
N ALA A 397 -10.72 2.59 -13.21
CA ALA A 397 -11.38 1.95 -14.35
C ALA A 397 -12.12 0.67 -13.93
N ASP A 398 -13.28 0.43 -14.52
CA ASP A 398 -14.21 -0.67 -14.25
C ASP A 398 -14.70 -0.73 -12.77
N SER A 399 -14.55 0.36 -11.98
CA SER A 399 -14.92 0.36 -10.56
C SER A 399 -16.43 0.27 -10.33
N ILE A 400 -16.77 -0.36 -9.23
CA ILE A 400 -18.10 -0.29 -8.59
C ILE A 400 -17.91 0.24 -7.16
N PRO A 401 -18.99 0.62 -6.43
CA PRO A 401 -18.86 1.20 -5.09
C PRO A 401 -18.14 0.27 -4.12
N PHE A 402 -17.10 0.79 -3.43
CA PHE A 402 -16.45 2.08 -3.55
C PHE A 402 -14.94 1.97 -3.35
N TRP A 403 -14.22 2.99 -3.81
CA TRP A 403 -12.78 3.12 -3.64
C TRP A 403 -12.45 4.40 -2.88
N LEU A 404 -11.47 4.35 -1.98
CA LEU A 404 -10.92 5.50 -1.29
C LEU A 404 -9.53 5.77 -1.85
N VAL A 405 -9.37 6.94 -2.46
CA VAL A 405 -8.11 7.33 -3.12
C VAL A 405 -7.73 8.75 -2.75
N ASP A 406 -6.45 9.01 -2.63
CA ASP A 406 -5.86 10.33 -2.65
C ASP A 406 -4.40 10.27 -3.10
N ALA A 407 -3.73 11.42 -3.17
CA ALA A 407 -2.34 11.45 -3.56
C ALA A 407 -1.59 12.63 -2.92
N ASN A 408 -0.27 12.52 -2.92
CA ASN A 408 0.66 13.57 -2.54
C ASN A 408 1.53 13.91 -3.75
N LEU A 409 1.56 15.17 -4.13
CA LEU A 409 2.43 15.67 -5.18
C LEU A 409 3.73 16.16 -4.56
N HIS A 410 4.80 15.41 -4.74
CA HIS A 410 6.16 15.71 -4.28
C HIS A 410 6.89 16.52 -5.34
N LEU A 411 7.41 17.69 -5.00
CA LEU A 411 8.06 18.64 -5.90
C LEU A 411 9.46 18.99 -5.39
N TRP A 412 10.43 18.93 -6.31
CA TRP A 412 11.81 19.37 -6.08
C TRP A 412 12.03 20.70 -6.82
N LEU A 413 12.55 21.69 -6.10
CA LEU A 413 12.67 23.06 -6.56
C LEU A 413 14.12 23.41 -6.85
N SER A 414 14.36 24.09 -7.99
CA SER A 414 15.68 24.61 -8.32
C SER A 414 15.96 25.85 -7.47
N HIS A 415 16.80 25.69 -6.43
CA HIS A 415 17.16 26.78 -5.56
C HIS A 415 18.07 27.79 -6.30
N GLY A 416 17.76 29.07 -6.18
CA GLY A 416 18.45 30.15 -6.88
C GLY A 416 17.91 30.51 -8.27
N SER A 417 16.83 29.83 -8.71
CA SER A 417 16.07 30.20 -9.93
C SER A 417 14.62 30.50 -9.55
N SER A 418 14.06 31.60 -10.05
CA SER A 418 12.65 31.93 -9.88
C SER A 418 11.74 31.12 -10.82
N ALA A 419 12.27 30.70 -11.97
CA ALA A 419 11.60 29.87 -12.95
C ALA A 419 12.61 29.03 -13.73
N ILE A 420 12.14 27.92 -14.27
CA ILE A 420 12.93 27.04 -15.16
C ILE A 420 12.19 26.80 -16.47
N ASN A 421 12.90 26.30 -17.47
CA ASN A 421 12.31 25.90 -18.74
C ASN A 421 12.10 24.38 -18.78
N ALA A 422 10.91 23.95 -19.19
CA ALA A 422 10.59 22.55 -19.37
C ALA A 422 9.74 22.34 -20.62
N LYS A 423 9.81 21.15 -21.20
CA LYS A 423 8.98 20.78 -22.36
C LYS A 423 8.63 19.28 -22.30
N SER A 424 7.34 18.97 -22.45
CA SER A 424 6.89 17.61 -22.75
C SER A 424 7.13 17.33 -24.23
N VAL A 425 7.92 16.29 -24.53
CA VAL A 425 8.39 16.00 -25.89
C VAL A 425 7.54 14.94 -26.56
N HIS A 426 7.22 13.87 -25.81
CA HIS A 426 6.49 12.73 -26.35
C HIS A 426 5.63 12.08 -25.26
N THR A 427 4.37 11.83 -25.61
CA THR A 427 3.44 11.07 -24.80
C THR A 427 2.87 9.96 -25.66
N HIS A 428 3.15 8.72 -25.31
CA HIS A 428 2.58 7.54 -25.95
C HIS A 428 1.79 6.74 -24.92
N THR A 429 0.48 6.87 -24.98
CA THR A 429 -0.49 6.17 -24.13
C THR A 429 -1.46 5.39 -24.99
N PRO A 430 -1.05 4.22 -25.53
CA PRO A 430 -1.97 3.41 -26.30
C PRO A 430 -3.18 3.02 -25.43
N SER A 431 -4.32 2.86 -26.07
CA SER A 431 -5.53 2.35 -25.44
C SER A 431 -5.23 1.05 -24.71
N LEU A 432 -5.91 0.82 -23.58
CA LEU A 432 -5.81 -0.42 -22.84
C LEU A 432 -6.22 -1.60 -23.74
N SER A 433 -5.29 -2.54 -23.97
CA SER A 433 -5.63 -3.80 -24.61
C SER A 433 -6.20 -4.75 -23.55
N ILE A 434 -7.51 -4.89 -23.52
CA ILE A 434 -8.22 -5.79 -22.60
C ILE A 434 -9.02 -6.83 -23.40
N LYS A 435 -8.83 -8.11 -23.05
CA LYS A 435 -9.59 -9.24 -23.59
C LYS A 435 -10.35 -9.91 -22.47
N ARG A 436 -11.66 -10.08 -22.64
CA ARG A 436 -12.56 -10.76 -21.71
C ARG A 436 -13.15 -11.98 -22.39
N SER A 437 -13.16 -13.11 -21.71
CA SER A 437 -13.82 -14.35 -22.12
C SER A 437 -14.72 -14.84 -21.01
N SER A 438 -15.91 -15.25 -21.37
CA SER A 438 -16.95 -15.69 -20.43
C SER A 438 -17.67 -16.89 -21.05
N VAL A 439 -17.61 -18.03 -20.38
CA VAL A 439 -18.34 -19.26 -20.76
C VAL A 439 -18.98 -19.79 -19.49
N PHE A 440 -20.29 -19.92 -19.46
CA PHE A 440 -21.00 -20.43 -18.30
C PHE A 440 -22.34 -21.06 -18.69
N ASP A 441 -22.73 -22.05 -17.90
CA ASP A 441 -24.04 -22.69 -17.93
C ASP A 441 -24.58 -22.69 -16.50
N GLN A 442 -25.68 -21.98 -16.29
CA GLN A 442 -26.25 -21.70 -14.98
C GLN A 442 -25.16 -21.14 -14.02
N LEU A 443 -24.98 -21.78 -12.86
CA LEU A 443 -24.02 -21.35 -11.84
C LEU A 443 -22.59 -21.84 -12.06
N ASP A 444 -22.35 -22.75 -13.01
CA ASP A 444 -21.00 -23.21 -13.36
C ASP A 444 -20.45 -22.39 -14.52
N GLY A 445 -19.20 -21.97 -14.41
CA GLY A 445 -18.63 -21.13 -15.45
C GLY A 445 -17.15 -20.81 -15.29
N SER A 446 -16.58 -20.26 -16.35
CA SER A 446 -15.19 -19.83 -16.43
C SER A 446 -15.10 -18.45 -17.06
N PHE A 447 -14.42 -17.54 -16.38
CA PHE A 447 -14.24 -16.15 -16.77
C PHE A 447 -12.75 -15.84 -16.83
N GLU A 448 -12.29 -15.28 -17.93
CA GLU A 448 -10.88 -14.87 -18.07
C GLU A 448 -10.77 -13.42 -18.52
N ILE A 449 -9.89 -12.67 -17.86
CA ILE A 449 -9.52 -11.30 -18.24
C ILE A 449 -8.02 -11.23 -18.42
N ARG A 450 -7.59 -10.70 -19.58
CA ARG A 450 -6.19 -10.38 -19.86
C ARG A 450 -6.09 -8.94 -20.29
N ALA A 451 -5.25 -8.16 -19.61
CA ALA A 451 -5.02 -6.77 -19.96
C ALA A 451 -3.53 -6.45 -20.07
N LYS A 452 -3.20 -5.57 -21.00
CA LYS A 452 -1.83 -5.07 -21.21
C LYS A 452 -1.86 -3.59 -21.56
N ARG A 453 -0.94 -2.84 -20.97
CA ARG A 453 -0.68 -1.44 -21.33
C ARG A 453 0.82 -1.17 -21.28
N THR A 454 1.30 -0.37 -22.22
CA THR A 454 2.68 0.16 -22.21
C THR A 454 2.62 1.64 -22.47
N SER A 455 2.94 2.45 -21.48
CA SER A 455 2.98 3.90 -21.58
C SER A 455 4.42 4.39 -21.60
N ARG A 456 4.70 5.41 -22.43
CA ARG A 456 6.01 6.05 -22.53
C ARG A 456 5.84 7.55 -22.51
N PHE A 457 6.60 8.20 -21.64
CA PHE A 457 6.59 9.64 -21.48
C PHE A 457 8.02 10.17 -21.59
N LEU A 458 8.18 11.27 -22.26
CA LEU A 458 9.46 11.93 -22.48
C LEU A 458 9.30 13.43 -22.30
N GLY A 459 10.13 14.01 -21.47
CA GLY A 459 10.21 15.46 -21.30
C GLY A 459 11.61 15.88 -20.89
N TRP A 460 11.93 17.13 -21.09
CA TRP A 460 13.19 17.70 -20.61
C TRP A 460 12.93 18.91 -19.72
N VAL A 461 13.89 19.15 -18.85
CA VAL A 461 13.91 20.28 -17.89
C VAL A 461 15.29 20.91 -17.92
N LYS A 462 15.35 22.23 -18.08
CA LYS A 462 16.57 23.03 -17.98
C LYS A 462 16.56 23.84 -16.69
N SER A 463 17.44 23.46 -15.77
CA SER A 463 17.56 24.07 -14.44
C SER A 463 19.04 24.30 -14.10
N ASN A 464 19.32 24.79 -12.89
CA ASN A 464 20.69 24.88 -12.37
C ASN A 464 21.38 23.52 -12.24
N GLU A 465 20.60 22.45 -12.12
CA GLU A 465 21.08 21.04 -12.11
C GLU A 465 21.51 20.55 -13.50
N GLY A 466 21.32 21.36 -14.54
CA GLY A 466 21.62 21.07 -15.93
C GLY A 466 20.38 20.93 -16.79
N ASN A 467 20.61 20.57 -18.06
CA ASN A 467 19.55 20.21 -19.00
C ASN A 467 19.35 18.70 -18.98
N LEU A 468 18.29 18.24 -18.34
CA LEU A 468 18.01 16.83 -18.07
C LEU A 468 16.79 16.35 -18.86
N THR A 469 16.91 15.23 -19.52
CA THR A 469 15.82 14.55 -20.23
C THR A 469 15.37 13.33 -19.43
N THR A 470 14.09 13.29 -19.07
CA THR A 470 13.49 12.19 -18.31
C THR A 470 12.62 11.33 -19.21
N HIS A 471 12.92 10.03 -19.25
CA HIS A 471 12.15 8.99 -19.92
C HIS A 471 11.45 8.14 -18.87
N VAL A 472 10.14 8.03 -18.94
CA VAL A 472 9.34 7.13 -18.11
C VAL A 472 8.73 6.05 -18.99
N LEU A 473 9.01 4.79 -18.67
CA LEU A 473 8.40 3.62 -19.29
C LEU A 473 7.60 2.88 -18.20
N HIS A 474 6.33 2.70 -18.43
CA HIS A 474 5.48 1.88 -17.58
C HIS A 474 4.88 0.74 -18.41
N HIS A 475 5.05 -0.50 -17.94
CA HIS A 475 4.53 -1.70 -18.57
C HIS A 475 3.70 -2.50 -17.57
N LEU A 476 2.43 -2.75 -17.94
CA LEU A 476 1.45 -3.48 -17.17
C LEU A 476 1.04 -4.75 -17.90
N ASN A 477 1.00 -5.87 -17.19
CA ASN A 477 0.44 -7.14 -17.67
C ASN A 477 -0.42 -7.76 -16.56
N PHE A 478 -1.69 -7.91 -16.83
CA PHE A 478 -2.69 -8.46 -15.93
C PHE A 478 -3.31 -9.72 -16.52
N LYS A 479 -3.51 -10.71 -15.69
CA LYS A 479 -4.30 -11.90 -15.99
C LYS A 479 -5.11 -12.28 -14.75
N ASN A 480 -6.41 -12.48 -14.94
CA ASN A 480 -7.31 -13.04 -13.94
C ASN A 480 -8.13 -14.17 -14.57
N SER A 481 -8.41 -15.22 -13.80
CA SER A 481 -9.37 -16.25 -14.16
C SER A 481 -10.18 -16.67 -12.95
N ILE A 482 -11.49 -16.71 -13.11
CA ILE A 482 -12.45 -17.16 -12.12
C ILE A 482 -13.14 -18.39 -12.69
N ARG A 483 -13.30 -19.43 -11.88
CA ARG A 483 -14.04 -20.64 -12.23
C ARG A 483 -15.02 -20.97 -11.12
N PHE A 484 -16.27 -21.17 -11.49
CA PHE A 484 -17.31 -21.74 -10.64
C PHE A 484 -17.62 -23.15 -11.12
N GLU A 485 -17.76 -24.09 -10.19
CA GLU A 485 -18.09 -25.50 -10.45
C GLU A 485 -19.03 -26.01 -9.36
N ARG A 486 -19.64 -27.18 -9.60
CA ARG A 486 -20.54 -27.86 -8.66
C ARG A 486 -21.75 -27.01 -8.29
N ASN A 487 -22.42 -26.50 -9.32
CA ASN A 487 -23.55 -25.58 -9.17
C ASN A 487 -23.19 -24.34 -8.34
N GLY A 488 -22.03 -23.73 -8.66
CA GLY A 488 -21.52 -22.51 -8.04
C GLY A 488 -20.93 -22.65 -6.62
N THR A 489 -21.02 -23.84 -6.01
CA THR A 489 -20.52 -24.06 -4.64
C THR A 489 -18.99 -24.17 -4.53
N TYR A 490 -18.29 -24.35 -5.63
CA TYR A 490 -16.85 -24.31 -5.71
C TYR A 490 -16.41 -23.10 -6.53
N LYS A 491 -15.55 -22.24 -5.94
CA LYS A 491 -14.97 -21.07 -6.60
C LYS A 491 -13.45 -21.16 -6.60
N LEU A 492 -12.83 -20.98 -7.76
CA LEU A 492 -11.39 -20.87 -7.93
C LEU A 492 -11.07 -19.53 -8.61
N VAL A 493 -10.30 -18.69 -7.92
CA VAL A 493 -9.75 -17.43 -8.46
C VAL A 493 -8.25 -17.58 -8.64
N ARG A 494 -7.72 -17.16 -9.79
CA ARG A 494 -6.30 -17.03 -10.06
C ARG A 494 -6.02 -15.68 -10.68
N GLN A 495 -5.22 -14.85 -10.00
CA GLN A 495 -4.82 -13.54 -10.53
C GLN A 495 -3.30 -13.46 -10.59
N LYS A 496 -2.80 -12.75 -11.57
CA LYS A 496 -1.39 -12.41 -11.70
C LYS A 496 -1.22 -11.02 -12.29
N VAL A 497 -0.66 -10.13 -11.50
CA VAL A 497 -0.23 -8.80 -11.95
C VAL A 497 1.28 -8.81 -12.12
N LYS A 498 1.78 -8.22 -13.20
CA LYS A 498 3.20 -7.94 -13.41
C LYS A 498 3.33 -6.50 -13.89
N THR A 499 4.14 -5.71 -13.20
CA THR A 499 4.47 -4.36 -13.64
C THR A 499 5.98 -4.19 -13.80
N LYS A 500 6.37 -3.34 -14.71
CA LYS A 500 7.73 -2.82 -14.84
C LYS A 500 7.61 -1.31 -15.03
N THR A 501 8.20 -0.56 -14.11
CA THR A 501 8.40 0.88 -14.24
C THR A 501 9.89 1.13 -14.42
N GLU A 502 10.25 1.98 -15.37
CA GLU A 502 11.63 2.39 -15.61
C GLU A 502 11.65 3.90 -15.81
N VAL A 503 12.43 4.58 -14.98
CA VAL A 503 12.72 6.01 -15.13
C VAL A 503 14.20 6.15 -15.46
N LYS A 504 14.50 6.82 -16.55
CA LYS A 504 15.85 7.06 -17.06
C LYS A 504 16.04 8.56 -17.23
N VAL A 505 17.10 9.10 -16.69
CA VAL A 505 17.46 10.51 -16.80
C VAL A 505 18.78 10.62 -17.54
N GLU A 506 18.82 11.47 -18.57
CA GLU A 506 19.98 11.72 -19.41
C GLU A 506 20.31 13.22 -19.45
N SER A 507 21.61 13.52 -19.55
CA SER A 507 22.07 14.88 -19.81
C SER A 507 21.78 15.31 -21.25
N GLU A 508 21.97 16.59 -21.57
CA GLU A 508 21.85 17.15 -22.91
C GLU A 508 22.78 16.43 -23.93
N MET A 509 23.91 15.94 -23.49
CA MET A 509 24.85 15.18 -24.31
C MET A 509 24.50 13.68 -24.44
N GLY A 510 23.34 13.25 -23.93
CA GLY A 510 22.89 11.86 -23.94
C GLY A 510 23.59 10.95 -22.93
N LEU A 511 24.36 11.51 -21.99
CA LEU A 511 24.98 10.72 -20.92
C LEU A 511 23.92 10.29 -19.91
N LEU A 512 23.94 9.03 -19.50
CA LEU A 512 23.07 8.49 -18.49
C LEU A 512 23.44 9.08 -17.11
N ILE A 513 22.55 9.89 -16.55
CA ILE A 513 22.70 10.49 -15.22
C ILE A 513 22.13 9.56 -14.13
N GLY A 514 21.01 8.94 -14.40
CA GLY A 514 20.38 8.02 -13.46
C GLY A 514 19.37 7.10 -14.12
N ARG A 515 19.18 5.93 -13.51
CA ARG A 515 18.20 4.95 -13.97
C ARG A 515 17.63 4.21 -12.79
N VAL A 516 16.32 4.27 -12.64
CA VAL A 516 15.58 3.47 -11.66
C VAL A 516 14.68 2.48 -12.40
N ARG A 517 14.71 1.23 -11.99
CA ARG A 517 13.84 0.19 -12.53
C ARG A 517 13.18 -0.56 -11.39
N ILE A 518 11.86 -0.61 -11.41
CA ILE A 518 11.05 -1.34 -10.43
C ILE A 518 10.26 -2.42 -11.18
N LYS A 519 10.36 -3.66 -10.71
CA LYS A 519 9.55 -4.78 -11.21
C LYS A 519 8.75 -5.35 -10.06
N ARG A 520 7.42 -5.44 -10.23
CA ARG A 520 6.51 -6.01 -9.23
C ARG A 520 5.76 -7.20 -9.79
N ARG A 521 5.43 -8.15 -8.90
CA ARG A 521 4.58 -9.31 -9.20
C ARG A 521 3.66 -9.58 -8.03
N TYR A 522 2.37 -9.75 -8.34
CA TYR A 522 1.30 -10.03 -7.38
C TYR A 522 0.52 -11.27 -7.84
N PRO A 523 0.98 -12.50 -7.57
CA PRO A 523 0.15 -13.68 -7.75
C PRO A 523 -0.83 -13.81 -6.58
N LEU A 524 -2.08 -14.18 -6.90
CA LEU A 524 -3.13 -14.50 -5.96
C LEU A 524 -3.85 -15.75 -6.43
N ARG A 525 -4.14 -16.67 -5.50
CA ARG A 525 -4.99 -17.83 -5.70
C ARG A 525 -5.93 -17.97 -4.51
N VAL A 526 -7.22 -18.01 -4.78
CA VAL A 526 -8.26 -18.28 -3.78
C VAL A 526 -9.09 -19.45 -4.22
N ILE A 527 -9.27 -20.42 -3.35
CA ILE A 527 -10.19 -21.54 -3.52
C ILE A 527 -11.20 -21.49 -2.39
N THR A 528 -12.47 -21.58 -2.71
CA THR A 528 -13.54 -21.68 -1.73
C THR A 528 -14.50 -22.80 -2.14
N SER A 529 -14.82 -23.68 -1.19
CA SER A 529 -15.89 -24.69 -1.31
C SER A 529 -16.91 -24.46 -0.23
N THR A 530 -18.15 -24.25 -0.60
CA THR A 530 -19.28 -24.12 0.31
C THR A 530 -20.05 -25.42 0.34
N LEU A 531 -20.19 -26.00 1.52
CA LEU A 531 -20.88 -27.26 1.77
C LEU A 531 -22.12 -26.98 2.62
N PRO A 532 -23.28 -27.61 2.33
CA PRO A 532 -24.48 -27.42 3.15
C PRO A 532 -24.22 -27.88 4.59
N GLY A 533 -24.76 -27.16 5.54
CA GLY A 533 -24.76 -27.51 6.95
C GLY A 533 -25.99 -28.32 7.36
N SER A 534 -26.10 -28.57 8.66
CA SER A 534 -27.22 -29.35 9.23
C SER A 534 -28.57 -28.61 9.26
N ARG A 535 -28.57 -27.28 9.08
CA ARG A 535 -29.74 -26.39 9.06
C ARG A 535 -29.69 -25.50 7.82
N SER A 536 -30.84 -24.96 7.41
CA SER A 536 -30.99 -24.18 6.17
C SER A 536 -30.12 -22.93 6.09
N ASN A 537 -29.77 -22.29 7.23
CA ASN A 537 -28.96 -21.08 7.29
C ASN A 537 -27.52 -21.33 7.82
N VAL A 538 -27.11 -22.61 7.92
CA VAL A 538 -25.77 -23.00 8.35
C VAL A 538 -25.05 -23.66 7.18
N TYR A 539 -23.81 -23.28 6.94
CA TYR A 539 -22.96 -23.91 5.91
C TYR A 539 -21.51 -24.01 6.39
N LYS A 540 -20.77 -24.94 5.82
CA LYS A 540 -19.33 -25.08 6.03
C LYS A 540 -18.59 -24.54 4.82
N MET A 541 -17.69 -23.62 5.05
CA MET A 541 -16.82 -23.08 4.03
C MET A 541 -15.40 -23.59 4.23
N VAL A 542 -14.82 -24.19 3.19
CA VAL A 542 -13.42 -24.62 3.15
C VAL A 542 -12.68 -23.69 2.20
N THR A 543 -11.63 -23.03 2.69
CA THR A 543 -10.93 -22.01 1.93
C THR A 543 -9.42 -22.22 1.95
N ASN A 544 -8.77 -21.95 0.81
CA ASN A 544 -7.32 -21.85 0.69
C ASN A 544 -6.98 -20.55 -0.03
N VAL A 545 -6.09 -19.76 0.56
CA VAL A 545 -5.57 -18.51 -0.01
C VAL A 545 -4.07 -18.60 -0.14
N SER A 546 -3.56 -18.29 -1.32
CA SER A 546 -2.13 -18.12 -1.58
C SER A 546 -1.93 -16.78 -2.25
N HIS A 547 -1.17 -15.89 -1.63
CA HIS A 547 -0.84 -14.62 -2.26
C HIS A 547 0.60 -14.20 -1.96
N SER A 548 1.18 -13.38 -2.84
CA SER A 548 2.50 -12.85 -2.59
C SER A 548 2.75 -11.50 -3.26
N LEU A 549 3.67 -10.76 -2.67
CA LEU A 549 4.27 -9.53 -3.17
C LEU A 549 5.74 -9.81 -3.49
N THR A 550 6.15 -9.61 -4.73
CA THR A 550 7.57 -9.59 -5.09
C THR A 550 7.91 -8.24 -5.72
N GLU A 551 8.92 -7.58 -5.19
CA GLU A 551 9.47 -6.35 -5.74
C GLU A 551 10.97 -6.50 -5.98
N LYS A 552 11.43 -6.04 -7.16
CA LYS A 552 12.85 -5.87 -7.46
C LYS A 552 13.06 -4.44 -7.91
N LEU A 553 13.92 -3.72 -7.21
CA LEU A 553 14.35 -2.37 -7.54
C LEU A 553 15.82 -2.41 -7.94
N SER A 554 16.19 -1.65 -8.96
CA SER A 554 17.58 -1.37 -9.30
C SER A 554 17.75 0.11 -9.61
N CYS A 555 18.76 0.76 -9.02
CA CYS A 555 19.08 2.17 -9.18
C CYS A 555 20.61 2.32 -9.24
N GLY A 556 21.14 2.52 -10.44
CA GLY A 556 22.60 2.48 -10.63
C GLY A 556 23.18 1.14 -10.19
N CYS A 557 24.11 1.18 -9.24
CA CYS A 557 24.72 0.00 -8.63
C CYS A 557 23.87 -0.59 -7.50
N PHE A 558 22.92 0.19 -6.97
CA PHE A 558 22.04 -0.25 -5.90
C PHE A 558 20.97 -1.21 -6.44
N SER A 559 20.80 -2.34 -5.77
CA SER A 559 19.72 -3.27 -6.06
C SER A 559 19.05 -3.78 -4.78
N ARG A 560 17.74 -3.92 -4.83
CA ARG A 560 16.94 -4.41 -3.73
C ARG A 560 15.95 -5.45 -4.23
N SER A 561 15.81 -6.55 -3.52
CA SER A 561 14.75 -7.52 -3.78
C SER A 561 13.98 -7.82 -2.50
N LEU A 562 12.66 -7.81 -2.62
CA LEU A 562 11.71 -8.15 -1.57
C LEU A 562 10.78 -9.24 -2.08
N ARG A 563 10.53 -10.24 -1.25
CA ARG A 563 9.49 -11.24 -1.47
C ARG A 563 8.76 -11.48 -0.14
N ASN A 564 7.45 -11.31 -0.16
CA ASN A 564 6.54 -11.66 0.92
C ASN A 564 5.51 -12.64 0.36
N SER A 565 5.39 -13.82 0.93
CA SER A 565 4.51 -14.89 0.46
C SER A 565 3.75 -15.48 1.63
N GLN A 566 2.44 -15.60 1.49
CA GLN A 566 1.56 -16.11 2.52
C GLN A 566 0.60 -17.15 1.93
N ASP A 567 0.47 -18.28 2.64
CA ASP A 567 -0.40 -19.39 2.33
C ASP A 567 -1.27 -19.69 3.55
N SER A 568 -2.59 -19.54 3.39
CA SER A 568 -3.58 -19.79 4.44
C SER A 568 -4.58 -20.84 3.99
N ARG A 569 -4.92 -21.78 4.87
CA ARG A 569 -5.87 -22.87 4.61
C ARG A 569 -6.69 -23.19 5.85
N GLY A 570 -7.94 -23.48 5.66
CA GLY A 570 -8.81 -23.79 6.79
C GLY A 570 -10.27 -23.98 6.39
N TRP A 571 -11.08 -24.11 7.39
CA TRP A 571 -12.52 -24.19 7.24
C TRP A 571 -13.21 -23.45 8.38
N MET A 572 -14.44 -23.03 8.11
CA MET A 572 -15.33 -22.44 9.12
C MET A 572 -16.76 -22.92 8.91
N VAL A 573 -17.51 -23.04 9.99
CA VAL A 573 -18.96 -23.22 9.98
C VAL A 573 -19.56 -21.85 10.25
N VAL A 574 -20.45 -21.43 9.37
CA VAL A 574 -21.04 -20.09 9.37
C VAL A 574 -22.54 -20.21 9.49
N LYS A 575 -23.13 -19.35 10.30
CA LYS A 575 -24.56 -19.08 10.35
C LYS A 575 -24.78 -17.62 10.03
N ASP A 576 -25.51 -17.33 8.97
CA ASP A 576 -25.67 -15.98 8.44
C ASP A 576 -24.28 -15.35 8.11
N HIS A 577 -23.74 -14.48 8.97
CA HIS A 577 -22.39 -13.92 8.86
C HIS A 577 -21.47 -14.30 10.04
N ASP A 578 -22.00 -15.03 11.04
CA ASP A 578 -21.26 -15.37 12.25
C ASP A 578 -20.47 -16.67 12.08
N VAL A 579 -19.20 -16.64 12.44
CA VAL A 579 -18.36 -17.83 12.50
C VAL A 579 -18.64 -18.59 13.79
N LEU A 580 -19.28 -19.75 13.67
CA LEU A 580 -19.66 -20.60 14.82
C LEU A 580 -18.50 -21.50 15.27
N SER A 581 -17.68 -21.97 14.35
CA SER A 581 -16.51 -22.81 14.60
C SER A 581 -15.62 -22.86 13.37
N GLY A 582 -14.37 -23.21 13.56
CA GLY A 582 -13.44 -23.33 12.44
C GLY A 582 -12.05 -23.78 12.88
N SER A 583 -11.18 -23.94 11.89
CA SER A 583 -9.76 -24.22 12.10
C SER A 583 -8.99 -23.58 10.94
N ALA A 584 -7.87 -22.96 11.22
CA ALA A 584 -7.09 -22.23 10.27
C ALA A 584 -5.59 -22.41 10.50
N ASN A 585 -4.85 -22.44 9.39
CA ASN A 585 -3.40 -22.50 9.36
C ASN A 585 -2.90 -21.41 8.43
N THR A 586 -1.95 -20.59 8.87
CA THR A 586 -1.31 -19.55 8.06
C THR A 586 0.20 -19.67 8.16
N ASP A 587 0.84 -19.87 7.02
CA ASP A 587 2.28 -19.87 6.85
C ASP A 587 2.71 -18.65 6.04
N GLN A 588 3.68 -17.88 6.54
CA GLN A 588 4.19 -16.71 5.82
C GLN A 588 5.71 -16.68 5.83
N SER A 589 6.28 -16.34 4.67
CA SER A 589 7.71 -16.12 4.50
C SER A 589 7.96 -14.73 3.92
N PHE A 590 8.81 -13.98 4.60
CA PHE A 590 9.31 -12.68 4.17
C PHE A 590 10.80 -12.79 3.91
N SER A 591 11.27 -12.27 2.77
CA SER A 591 12.70 -12.16 2.47
C SER A 591 13.00 -10.81 1.83
N TYR A 592 14.07 -10.20 2.29
CA TYR A 592 14.60 -8.95 1.79
C TYR A 592 16.12 -9.09 1.60
N MET A 593 16.63 -8.51 0.53
CA MET A 593 18.05 -8.49 0.23
C MET A 593 18.39 -7.19 -0.51
N ASP A 594 19.45 -6.53 -0.08
CA ASP A 594 20.11 -5.43 -0.75
C ASP A 594 21.62 -5.57 -0.67
N GLU A 595 22.38 -4.53 -1.00
CA GLU A 595 23.84 -4.53 -0.92
C GLU A 595 24.37 -4.53 0.52
N PHE A 596 23.55 -4.12 1.49
CA PHE A 596 23.94 -4.00 2.88
C PHE A 596 23.69 -5.27 3.68
N GLY A 597 22.82 -6.15 3.18
CA GLY A 597 22.54 -7.42 3.85
C GLY A 597 21.24 -8.10 3.41
N CYS A 598 20.91 -9.11 4.18
CA CYS A 598 19.71 -9.92 3.99
C CYS A 598 18.90 -9.94 5.28
N TYR A 599 17.59 -10.01 5.12
CA TYR A 599 16.67 -10.29 6.20
C TYR A 599 15.65 -11.32 5.74
N SER A 600 15.40 -12.33 6.56
CA SER A 600 14.27 -13.23 6.35
C SER A 600 13.56 -13.54 7.66
N ARG A 601 12.25 -13.70 7.57
CA ARG A 601 11.39 -14.11 8.69
C ARG A 601 10.37 -15.12 8.17
N VAL A 602 10.23 -16.23 8.87
CA VAL A 602 9.26 -17.30 8.54
C VAL A 602 8.40 -17.52 9.76
N VAL A 603 7.10 -17.40 9.60
CA VAL A 603 6.12 -17.58 10.68
C VAL A 603 5.08 -18.61 10.28
N SER A 604 4.61 -19.36 11.29
CA SER A 604 3.46 -20.25 11.18
C SER A 604 2.50 -20.00 12.34
N ALA A 605 1.22 -19.87 12.01
CA ALA A 605 0.14 -19.76 12.97
C ALA A 605 -0.91 -20.84 12.74
N THR A 606 -1.46 -21.38 13.81
CA THR A 606 -2.50 -22.42 13.80
C THR A 606 -3.56 -22.09 14.83
N ASP A 607 -4.82 -22.03 14.40
CA ASP A 607 -5.99 -21.78 15.26
C ASP A 607 -5.77 -20.58 16.19
N GLY A 608 -5.38 -19.46 15.60
CA GLY A 608 -5.17 -18.19 16.29
C GLY A 608 -3.90 -18.11 17.16
N LYS A 609 -3.01 -19.11 17.11
CA LYS A 609 -1.77 -19.13 17.90
C LYS A 609 -0.54 -19.14 17.02
N LEU A 610 0.45 -18.30 17.35
CA LEU A 610 1.76 -18.34 16.73
C LEU A 610 2.48 -19.62 17.17
N VAL A 611 2.77 -20.50 16.21
CA VAL A 611 3.44 -21.81 16.45
C VAL A 611 4.95 -21.67 16.29
N SER A 612 5.37 -20.91 15.28
CA SER A 612 6.80 -20.64 15.04
C SER A 612 7.02 -19.24 14.49
N ASP A 613 8.13 -18.65 14.88
CA ASP A 613 8.59 -17.34 14.39
C ASP A 613 10.13 -17.35 14.35
N ASN A 614 10.66 -17.50 13.16
CA ASN A 614 12.10 -17.61 12.93
C ASN A 614 12.58 -16.47 12.04
N MET A 615 13.56 -15.69 12.50
CA MET A 615 14.15 -14.60 11.71
C MET A 615 15.67 -14.74 11.64
N THR A 616 16.23 -14.28 10.54
CA THR A 616 17.68 -14.24 10.33
C THR A 616 18.08 -13.04 9.48
N PHE A 617 19.26 -12.51 9.78
CA PHE A 617 19.93 -11.47 9.00
C PHE A 617 21.07 -12.04 8.14
N SER A 618 21.19 -13.36 8.06
CA SER A 618 22.20 -14.03 7.25
C SER A 618 21.74 -14.20 5.82
N CYS A 619 22.60 -13.88 4.86
CA CYS A 619 22.33 -14.19 3.45
C CYS A 619 22.48 -15.70 3.20
N PRO A 620 21.63 -16.29 2.34
CA PRO A 620 21.79 -17.68 1.92
C PRO A 620 23.17 -17.90 1.30
N SER A 621 23.79 -19.02 1.64
CA SER A 621 25.18 -19.35 1.23
C SER A 621 25.35 -19.72 -0.26
N SER A 622 24.30 -19.57 -1.10
CA SER A 622 24.35 -19.90 -2.53
C SER A 622 23.47 -18.98 -3.35
N PHE A 623 24.12 -18.10 -4.07
CA PHE A 623 23.66 -17.56 -5.37
C PHE A 623 24.81 -17.54 -6.34
#